data_c1d3af74f45eef7e3d97109581cdd6b0
#
_entry.id   c1d3af74f45eef7e3d97109581cdd6b0
#
_cell.length_a   1.000
_cell.length_b   1.000
_cell.length_c   1.000
_cell.angle_alpha   90.00
_cell.angle_beta   90.00
_cell.angle_gamma   90.00
#
_symmetry.space_group_name_H-M   'P 1'
#
loop_
_entity.id
_entity.type
_entity.pdbx_description
1 polymer ?
#
loop_
_entity_poly.entity_id
_entity_poly.type
_entity_poly.pdbx_seq_one_letter_code
_entity_poly.pdbx_strand_id
1 'polypeptide(L)'
;MLAEGVTTHTFVQKGIYNMIFESIKKLVTYGLESGLIEESDRVYTTNRLLEALDLEEYDEPAEEFSDVDLESTLKELLDYAVEKGLTENSIVYRDLFDTKLMGLLTPRPSEVDTKFWGLYNHQSAKVATDYFYKLSQDTDYIRRYRVKKDMRWIAPTEYGDLDITINLSKPEKDPKAIAAAKLAKQSGYPKCLLCYENVGYAGRVNSPARQNHRVISLKINGTDWGLQYSPYVYYNEHCILFNKKHTPMVIDRSAFEKLFDFVRQFPHYFIGSNADLPIVGGSILSHEHFQGGHYSFAMAKAPVEEKIVFKGFENVDAGIVKWPMSVIRINSEDKNALV
;
A
#
# COMPACT_ATOMS: atom_id res chain seq x y z
N MET A 1 30.01 -15.89 -47.82
CA MET A 1 28.63 -15.85 -47.22
C MET A 1 28.64 -16.19 -45.73
N LEU A 2 29.60 -15.72 -44.94
CA LEU A 2 29.65 -15.91 -43.46
C LEU A 2 29.89 -14.60 -42.69
N ALA A 3 29.92 -13.44 -43.35
CA ALA A 3 30.21 -12.17 -42.70
C ALA A 3 28.94 -11.33 -42.37
N GLU A 4 27.81 -11.61 -43.01
CA GLU A 4 26.58 -10.81 -42.79
C GLU A 4 25.74 -11.23 -41.56
N GLY A 5 25.88 -12.48 -41.10
CA GLY A 5 25.15 -12.97 -39.94
C GLY A 5 25.69 -12.47 -38.58
N VAL A 6 26.99 -12.16 -38.52
CA VAL A 6 27.65 -11.70 -37.30
C VAL A 6 27.34 -10.22 -37.02
N THR A 7 27.24 -9.41 -38.08
CA THR A 7 26.97 -7.96 -37.96
C THR A 7 25.54 -7.66 -37.52
N THR A 8 24.54 -8.38 -38.02
CA THR A 8 23.13 -8.17 -37.63
C THR A 8 22.86 -8.57 -36.16
N HIS A 9 23.43 -9.68 -35.70
CA HIS A 9 23.30 -10.10 -34.30
C HIS A 9 23.94 -9.11 -33.33
N THR A 10 25.09 -8.55 -33.69
CA THR A 10 25.83 -7.58 -32.89
C THR A 10 25.09 -6.23 -32.83
N PHE A 11 24.47 -5.78 -33.93
CA PHE A 11 23.67 -4.54 -33.95
C PHE A 11 22.35 -4.66 -33.17
N VAL A 12 21.65 -5.79 -33.27
CA VAL A 12 20.42 -6.04 -32.51
C VAL A 12 20.73 -6.13 -31.01
N GLN A 13 21.79 -6.84 -30.63
CA GLN A 13 22.24 -6.93 -29.25
C GLN A 13 22.62 -5.55 -28.67
N LYS A 14 23.35 -4.73 -29.42
CA LYS A 14 23.75 -3.38 -29.04
C LYS A 14 22.53 -2.44 -28.89
N GLY A 15 21.49 -2.58 -29.71
CA GLY A 15 20.23 -1.86 -29.60
C GLY A 15 19.44 -2.22 -28.33
N ILE A 16 19.38 -3.49 -27.98
CA ILE A 16 18.72 -3.97 -26.77
C ILE A 16 19.46 -3.47 -25.50
N TYR A 17 20.79 -3.50 -25.48
CA TYR A 17 21.59 -2.99 -24.37
C TYR A 17 21.42 -1.48 -24.19
N ASN A 18 21.36 -0.69 -25.26
CA ASN A 18 21.09 0.75 -25.17
C ASN A 18 19.72 1.04 -24.54
N MET A 19 18.66 0.34 -24.96
CA MET A 19 17.31 0.50 -24.41
C MET A 19 17.25 0.15 -22.91
N ILE A 20 17.89 -0.93 -22.47
CA ILE A 20 17.87 -1.32 -21.06
C ILE A 20 18.63 -0.34 -20.18
N PHE A 21 19.76 0.21 -20.66
CA PHE A 21 20.52 1.21 -19.93
C PHE A 21 19.75 2.52 -19.79
N GLU A 22 18.99 2.94 -20.84
CA GLU A 22 18.06 4.06 -20.74
C GLU A 22 16.97 3.83 -19.71
N SER A 23 16.36 2.63 -19.68
CA SER A 23 15.33 2.29 -18.71
C SER A 23 15.87 2.27 -17.28
N ILE A 24 17.13 1.82 -17.08
CA ILE A 24 17.80 1.91 -15.77
C ILE A 24 18.02 3.37 -15.38
N LYS A 25 18.57 4.22 -16.30
CA LYS A 25 18.77 5.65 -16.05
C LYS A 25 17.45 6.36 -15.73
N LYS A 26 16.37 6.06 -16.48
CA LYS A 26 15.01 6.56 -16.20
C LYS A 26 14.54 6.17 -14.80
N LEU A 27 14.69 4.90 -14.40
CA LEU A 27 14.25 4.46 -13.08
C LEU A 27 15.04 5.12 -11.95
N VAL A 28 16.35 5.31 -12.12
CA VAL A 28 17.18 6.05 -11.16
C VAL A 28 16.78 7.52 -11.10
N THR A 29 16.54 8.16 -12.25
CA THR A 29 16.03 9.53 -12.33
C THR A 29 14.70 9.68 -11.62
N TYR A 30 13.74 8.75 -11.83
CA TYR A 30 12.50 8.71 -11.08
C TYR A 30 12.73 8.65 -9.56
N GLY A 31 13.68 7.82 -9.11
CA GLY A 31 14.03 7.71 -7.69
C GLY A 31 14.53 9.03 -7.09
N LEU A 32 15.31 9.79 -7.84
CA LEU A 32 15.81 11.12 -7.44
C LEU A 32 14.69 12.17 -7.44
N GLU A 33 13.92 12.26 -8.52
CA GLU A 33 12.82 13.24 -8.65
C GLU A 33 11.72 13.04 -7.60
N SER A 34 11.41 11.79 -7.28
CA SER A 34 10.42 11.45 -6.24
C SER A 34 10.96 11.59 -4.81
N GLY A 35 12.29 11.71 -4.64
CA GLY A 35 12.96 11.78 -3.34
C GLY A 35 12.97 10.44 -2.60
N LEU A 36 12.94 9.32 -3.34
CA LEU A 36 13.15 7.98 -2.80
C LEU A 36 14.62 7.71 -2.49
N ILE A 37 15.51 8.27 -3.31
CA ILE A 37 16.97 8.19 -3.14
C ILE A 37 17.56 9.60 -3.23
N GLU A 38 18.71 9.79 -2.61
CA GLU A 38 19.50 11.00 -2.69
C GLU A 38 20.53 10.91 -3.84
N GLU A 39 21.07 12.04 -4.28
CA GLU A 39 22.07 12.07 -5.36
C GLU A 39 23.31 11.21 -5.01
N SER A 40 23.69 11.15 -3.75
CA SER A 40 24.79 10.29 -3.25
C SER A 40 24.54 8.78 -3.46
N ASP A 41 23.28 8.39 -3.63
CA ASP A 41 22.86 6.99 -3.81
C ASP A 41 22.74 6.58 -5.27
N ARG A 42 22.90 7.52 -6.22
CA ARG A 42 22.76 7.29 -7.66
C ARG A 42 23.55 6.06 -8.13
N VAL A 43 24.86 6.07 -7.92
CA VAL A 43 25.76 5.00 -8.36
C VAL A 43 25.44 3.68 -7.66
N TYR A 44 25.21 3.73 -6.35
CA TYR A 44 24.83 2.56 -5.57
C TYR A 44 23.55 1.91 -6.12
N THR A 45 22.51 2.73 -6.36
CA THR A 45 21.22 2.25 -6.87
C THR A 45 21.36 1.69 -8.27
N THR A 46 22.11 2.37 -9.16
CA THR A 46 22.41 1.86 -10.51
C THR A 46 23.05 0.48 -10.43
N ASN A 47 24.10 0.30 -9.62
CA ASN A 47 24.77 -0.99 -9.48
C ASN A 47 23.86 -2.08 -8.94
N ARG A 48 22.94 -1.74 -8.02
CA ARG A 48 21.95 -2.69 -7.49
C ARG A 48 20.91 -3.10 -8.55
N LEU A 49 20.55 -2.18 -9.44
CA LEU A 49 19.67 -2.48 -10.57
C LEU A 49 20.37 -3.37 -11.60
N LEU A 50 21.64 -3.10 -11.92
CA LEU A 50 22.45 -3.97 -12.78
C LEU A 50 22.52 -5.40 -12.23
N GLU A 51 22.84 -5.57 -10.94
CA GLU A 51 22.83 -6.88 -10.27
C GLU A 51 21.45 -7.57 -10.38
N ALA A 52 20.36 -6.85 -10.14
CA ALA A 52 19.02 -7.41 -10.20
C ALA A 52 18.58 -7.83 -11.59
N LEU A 53 19.14 -7.22 -12.63
CA LEU A 53 18.89 -7.46 -14.05
C LEU A 53 19.94 -8.37 -14.70
N ASP A 54 20.89 -8.89 -13.92
CA ASP A 54 21.98 -9.77 -14.40
C ASP A 54 22.81 -9.12 -15.53
N LEU A 55 23.19 -7.84 -15.29
CA LEU A 55 24.00 -7.04 -16.19
C LEU A 55 25.40 -6.81 -15.57
N GLU A 56 26.45 -7.14 -16.35
CA GLU A 56 27.85 -6.99 -15.93
C GLU A 56 28.44 -5.64 -16.37
N GLU A 57 27.84 -4.99 -17.38
CA GLU A 57 28.32 -3.73 -17.95
C GLU A 57 27.21 -2.68 -17.93
N TYR A 58 27.62 -1.41 -17.88
CA TYR A 58 26.75 -0.26 -18.01
C TYR A 58 27.44 0.86 -18.78
N ASP A 59 26.89 1.18 -19.95
CA ASP A 59 27.29 2.37 -20.72
C ASP A 59 26.22 3.43 -20.48
N GLU A 60 26.53 4.41 -19.61
CA GLU A 60 25.56 5.41 -19.19
C GLU A 60 25.07 6.21 -20.39
N PRO A 61 23.75 6.22 -20.68
CA PRO A 61 23.19 6.99 -21.78
C PRO A 61 23.50 8.49 -21.62
N ALA A 62 23.91 9.13 -22.71
CA ALA A 62 24.15 10.57 -22.72
C ALA A 62 22.88 11.40 -22.62
N GLU A 63 21.71 10.81 -22.92
CA GLU A 63 20.41 11.45 -22.82
C GLU A 63 20.03 11.67 -21.37
N GLU A 64 19.55 12.89 -21.06
CA GLU A 64 18.98 13.21 -19.75
C GLU A 64 17.47 13.03 -19.79
N PHE A 65 16.91 12.50 -18.71
CA PHE A 65 15.48 12.23 -18.57
C PHE A 65 14.89 13.08 -17.44
N SER A 66 13.63 13.48 -17.61
CA SER A 66 12.81 14.15 -16.60
C SER A 66 11.36 13.74 -16.75
N ASP A 67 10.55 13.95 -15.70
CA ASP A 67 9.13 13.59 -15.67
C ASP A 67 8.87 12.14 -16.11
N VAL A 68 9.65 11.21 -15.55
CA VAL A 68 9.70 9.81 -15.97
C VAL A 68 8.36 9.12 -15.72
N ASP A 69 7.80 8.50 -16.76
CA ASP A 69 6.64 7.62 -16.63
C ASP A 69 7.06 6.25 -16.06
N LEU A 70 6.72 6.03 -14.79
CA LEU A 70 7.11 4.83 -14.06
C LEU A 70 6.51 3.55 -14.67
N GLU A 71 5.23 3.59 -15.14
CA GLU A 71 4.55 2.40 -15.68
C GLU A 71 5.28 1.88 -16.92
N SER A 72 5.61 2.77 -17.87
CA SER A 72 6.34 2.39 -19.08
C SER A 72 7.77 1.95 -18.78
N THR A 73 8.47 2.65 -17.90
CA THR A 73 9.85 2.31 -17.51
C THR A 73 9.92 0.93 -16.85
N LEU A 74 9.04 0.65 -15.89
CA LEU A 74 8.97 -0.69 -15.27
C LEU A 74 8.58 -1.76 -16.28
N LYS A 75 7.68 -1.45 -17.23
CA LYS A 75 7.31 -2.39 -18.28
C LYS A 75 8.51 -2.79 -19.15
N GLU A 76 9.33 -1.82 -19.58
CA GLU A 76 10.54 -2.07 -20.37
C GLU A 76 11.53 -2.97 -19.60
N LEU A 77 11.79 -2.67 -18.32
CA LEU A 77 12.66 -3.47 -17.46
C LEU A 77 12.13 -4.90 -17.25
N LEU A 78 10.82 -5.05 -17.11
CA LEU A 78 10.17 -6.36 -16.95
C LEU A 78 10.17 -7.17 -18.24
N ASP A 79 9.98 -6.53 -19.39
CA ASP A 79 10.05 -7.20 -20.70
C ASP A 79 11.47 -7.75 -20.94
N TYR A 80 12.51 -6.97 -20.61
CA TYR A 80 13.88 -7.43 -20.61
C TYR A 80 14.09 -8.63 -19.66
N ALA A 81 13.61 -8.52 -18.41
CA ALA A 81 13.75 -9.58 -17.41
C ALA A 81 13.08 -10.90 -17.86
N VAL A 82 11.94 -10.82 -18.53
CA VAL A 82 11.25 -11.98 -19.13
C VAL A 82 12.06 -12.56 -20.28
N GLU A 83 12.57 -11.73 -21.19
CA GLU A 83 13.39 -12.17 -22.32
C GLU A 83 14.67 -12.88 -21.87
N LYS A 84 15.29 -12.40 -20.79
CA LYS A 84 16.47 -13.01 -20.19
C LYS A 84 16.17 -14.21 -19.29
N GLY A 85 14.90 -14.55 -19.07
CA GLY A 85 14.51 -15.66 -18.20
C GLY A 85 14.71 -15.39 -16.70
N LEU A 86 14.88 -14.13 -16.29
CA LEU A 86 15.01 -13.73 -14.89
C LEU A 86 13.68 -13.79 -14.14
N THR A 87 12.57 -13.73 -14.88
CA THR A 87 11.20 -13.86 -14.35
C THR A 87 10.29 -14.51 -15.39
N GLU A 88 9.16 -15.07 -14.94
CA GLU A 88 8.14 -15.62 -15.84
C GLU A 88 7.20 -14.52 -16.35
N ASN A 89 6.67 -14.69 -17.58
CA ASN A 89 5.72 -13.76 -18.18
C ASN A 89 4.29 -14.00 -17.69
N SER A 90 4.03 -13.76 -16.40
CA SER A 90 2.70 -13.72 -15.83
C SER A 90 2.57 -12.53 -14.88
N ILE A 91 1.35 -12.06 -14.65
CA ILE A 91 1.09 -10.90 -13.79
C ILE A 91 1.74 -11.08 -12.40
N VAL A 92 1.63 -12.28 -11.81
CA VAL A 92 2.17 -12.55 -10.47
C VAL A 92 3.68 -12.44 -10.45
N TYR A 93 4.38 -13.06 -11.40
CA TYR A 93 5.85 -13.06 -11.44
C TYR A 93 6.38 -11.68 -11.84
N ARG A 94 5.71 -10.98 -12.76
CA ARG A 94 6.03 -9.59 -13.10
C ARG A 94 5.86 -8.68 -11.88
N ASP A 95 4.78 -8.85 -11.09
CA ASP A 95 4.56 -8.08 -9.85
C ASP A 95 5.58 -8.40 -8.75
N LEU A 96 6.12 -9.62 -8.70
CA LEU A 96 7.21 -9.96 -7.80
C LEU A 96 8.51 -9.25 -8.22
N PHE A 97 8.78 -9.20 -9.52
CA PHE A 97 10.04 -8.64 -10.03
C PHE A 97 10.04 -7.10 -10.02
N ASP A 98 8.94 -6.44 -10.40
CA ASP A 98 8.85 -4.97 -10.32
C ASP A 98 8.95 -4.48 -8.87
N THR A 99 8.30 -5.20 -7.94
CA THR A 99 8.42 -4.91 -6.52
C THR A 99 9.86 -5.08 -6.02
N LYS A 100 10.62 -6.05 -6.57
CA LYS A 100 12.06 -6.20 -6.30
C LYS A 100 12.83 -4.96 -6.78
N LEU A 101 12.60 -4.50 -8.02
CA LEU A 101 13.27 -3.31 -8.57
C LEU A 101 12.94 -2.06 -7.75
N MET A 102 11.67 -1.79 -7.50
CA MET A 102 11.23 -0.65 -6.67
C MET A 102 11.75 -0.72 -5.25
N GLY A 103 11.92 -1.93 -4.71
CA GLY A 103 12.51 -2.16 -3.40
C GLY A 103 13.97 -1.68 -3.28
N LEU A 104 14.71 -1.61 -4.40
CA LEU A 104 16.08 -1.10 -4.42
C LEU A 104 16.16 0.44 -4.28
N LEU A 105 15.09 1.13 -4.68
CA LEU A 105 14.97 2.58 -4.54
C LEU A 105 14.28 2.98 -3.23
N THR A 106 13.65 2.04 -2.53
CA THR A 106 12.81 2.34 -1.38
C THR A 106 13.67 2.58 -0.13
N PRO A 107 13.56 3.73 0.58
CA PRO A 107 14.34 4.03 1.78
C PRO A 107 14.17 2.95 2.85
N ARG A 108 15.15 2.81 3.74
CA ARG A 108 15.08 1.82 4.84
C ARG A 108 13.94 2.15 5.82
N PRO A 109 13.36 1.15 6.50
CA PRO A 109 12.31 1.38 7.49
C PRO A 109 12.69 2.40 8.56
N SER A 110 13.94 2.40 9.04
CA SER A 110 14.44 3.34 10.04
C SER A 110 14.48 4.78 9.53
N GLU A 111 14.83 5.00 8.27
CA GLU A 111 14.85 6.33 7.64
C GLU A 111 13.43 6.87 7.51
N VAL A 112 12.50 6.02 7.07
CA VAL A 112 11.08 6.37 6.92
C VAL A 112 10.45 6.69 8.28
N ASP A 113 10.69 5.86 9.30
CA ASP A 113 10.21 6.11 10.68
C ASP A 113 10.79 7.42 11.23
N THR A 114 12.09 7.66 11.08
CA THR A 114 12.76 8.88 11.56
C THR A 114 12.15 10.13 10.91
N LYS A 115 11.99 10.11 9.57
CA LYS A 115 11.42 11.23 8.83
C LYS A 115 9.95 11.46 9.19
N PHE A 116 9.15 10.40 9.30
CA PHE A 116 7.76 10.49 9.69
C PHE A 116 7.58 11.15 11.07
N TRP A 117 8.27 10.63 12.08
CA TRP A 117 8.16 11.18 13.44
C TRP A 117 8.81 12.55 13.59
N GLY A 118 9.83 12.86 12.78
CA GLY A 118 10.38 14.21 12.67
C GLY A 118 9.32 15.21 12.17
N LEU A 119 8.62 14.88 11.08
CA LEU A 119 7.53 15.70 10.55
C LEU A 119 6.36 15.80 11.54
N TYR A 120 5.99 14.71 12.16
CA TYR A 120 4.93 14.68 13.17
C TYR A 120 5.20 15.62 14.34
N ASN A 121 6.41 15.54 14.91
CA ASN A 121 6.78 16.30 16.11
C ASN A 121 7.06 17.78 15.85
N HIS A 122 7.60 18.12 14.66
CA HIS A 122 8.05 19.48 14.35
C HIS A 122 7.05 20.26 13.49
N GLN A 123 6.09 19.59 12.85
CA GLN A 123 5.08 20.22 12.01
C GLN A 123 3.67 19.80 12.41
N SER A 124 3.18 18.64 11.94
CA SER A 124 1.87 18.11 12.33
C SER A 124 1.71 16.63 11.98
N ALA A 125 0.72 15.97 12.60
CA ALA A 125 0.30 14.63 12.23
C ALA A 125 -0.09 14.55 10.75
N LYS A 126 -0.77 15.58 10.21
CA LYS A 126 -1.18 15.61 8.80
C LYS A 126 0.02 15.63 7.86
N VAL A 127 1.01 16.48 8.10
CA VAL A 127 2.21 16.54 7.25
C VAL A 127 2.98 15.21 7.26
N ALA A 128 3.04 14.55 8.40
CA ALA A 128 3.66 13.22 8.51
C ALA A 128 2.90 12.15 7.70
N THR A 129 1.57 12.14 7.77
CA THR A 129 0.76 11.20 6.98
C THR A 129 0.78 11.52 5.49
N ASP A 130 0.77 12.80 5.09
CA ASP A 130 0.92 13.23 3.69
C ASP A 130 2.25 12.71 3.10
N TYR A 131 3.36 12.87 3.85
CA TYR A 131 4.65 12.30 3.46
C TYR A 131 4.57 10.78 3.28
N PHE A 132 4.02 10.06 4.24
CA PHE A 132 3.98 8.59 4.20
C PHE A 132 3.03 8.06 3.12
N TYR A 133 1.93 8.78 2.84
CA TYR A 133 1.02 8.45 1.74
C TYR A 133 1.70 8.65 0.38
N LYS A 134 2.38 9.81 0.21
CA LYS A 134 3.18 10.08 -1.00
C LYS A 134 4.26 9.01 -1.18
N LEU A 135 5.02 8.66 -0.14
CA LEU A 135 6.02 7.59 -0.18
C LEU A 135 5.41 6.28 -0.65
N SER A 136 4.24 5.89 -0.12
CA SER A 136 3.56 4.66 -0.50
C SER A 136 3.12 4.64 -1.97
N GLN A 137 2.90 5.80 -2.56
CA GLN A 137 2.62 5.97 -3.99
C GLN A 137 3.91 5.94 -4.83
N ASP A 138 4.92 6.67 -4.42
CA ASP A 138 6.17 6.80 -5.17
C ASP A 138 7.00 5.52 -5.17
N THR A 139 6.91 4.70 -4.12
CA THR A 139 7.50 3.36 -4.08
C THR A 139 6.74 2.33 -4.94
N ASP A 140 5.69 2.74 -5.65
CA ASP A 140 4.78 1.85 -6.39
C ASP A 140 4.12 0.75 -5.52
N TYR A 141 4.11 0.92 -4.19
CA TYR A 141 3.31 0.07 -3.32
C TYR A 141 1.81 0.32 -3.55
N ILE A 142 1.41 1.59 -3.71
CA ILE A 142 0.11 2.01 -4.25
C ILE A 142 0.30 2.26 -5.74
N ARG A 143 -0.09 1.33 -6.58
CA ARG A 143 0.07 1.38 -8.04
C ARG A 143 -0.94 2.36 -8.65
N ARG A 144 -0.58 3.65 -8.71
CA ARG A 144 -1.46 4.74 -9.16
C ARG A 144 -2.10 4.47 -10.52
N TYR A 145 -1.34 3.94 -11.48
CA TYR A 145 -1.82 3.60 -12.83
C TYR A 145 -2.85 2.45 -12.83
N ARG A 146 -2.81 1.53 -11.86
CA ARG A 146 -3.86 0.52 -11.68
C ARG A 146 -5.10 1.13 -11.02
N VAL A 147 -4.93 1.94 -9.97
CA VAL A 147 -6.02 2.61 -9.25
C VAL A 147 -6.79 3.56 -10.17
N LYS A 148 -6.13 4.20 -11.14
CA LYS A 148 -6.81 5.03 -12.17
C LYS A 148 -7.83 4.27 -13.04
N LYS A 149 -7.75 2.94 -13.08
CA LYS A 149 -8.72 2.08 -13.82
C LYS A 149 -10.00 1.85 -13.04
N ASP A 150 -10.03 2.12 -11.72
CA ASP A 150 -11.21 1.97 -10.89
C ASP A 150 -12.31 2.92 -11.35
N MET A 151 -13.52 2.41 -11.45
CA MET A 151 -14.69 3.22 -11.78
C MET A 151 -15.33 3.72 -10.49
N ARG A 152 -15.67 5.00 -10.45
CA ARG A 152 -16.31 5.65 -9.29
C ARG A 152 -17.41 6.58 -9.76
N TRP A 153 -18.57 6.53 -9.08
CA TRP A 153 -19.66 7.49 -9.30
C TRP A 153 -20.50 7.64 -8.02
N ILE A 154 -21.32 8.67 -7.99
CA ILE A 154 -22.26 8.94 -6.91
C ILE A 154 -23.64 8.45 -7.34
N ALA A 155 -24.32 7.70 -6.47
CA ALA A 155 -25.70 7.25 -6.64
C ALA A 155 -26.58 7.96 -5.60
N PRO A 156 -27.49 8.89 -6.02
CA PRO A 156 -28.45 9.48 -5.12
C PRO A 156 -29.46 8.44 -4.61
N THR A 157 -29.68 8.40 -3.31
CA THR A 157 -30.61 7.48 -2.66
C THR A 157 -31.43 8.19 -1.58
N GLU A 158 -32.44 7.54 -1.03
CA GLU A 158 -33.19 8.03 0.12
C GLU A 158 -32.35 8.19 1.40
N TYR A 159 -31.16 7.55 1.44
CA TYR A 159 -30.19 7.63 2.55
C TYR A 159 -29.12 8.69 2.32
N GLY A 160 -29.21 9.44 1.22
CA GLY A 160 -28.21 10.39 0.75
C GLY A 160 -27.40 9.86 -0.43
N ASP A 161 -26.37 10.60 -0.79
CA ASP A 161 -25.50 10.28 -1.90
C ASP A 161 -24.51 9.18 -1.51
N LEU A 162 -24.58 8.03 -2.17
CA LEU A 162 -23.69 6.89 -1.96
C LEU A 162 -22.56 6.88 -3.01
N ASP A 163 -21.33 6.71 -2.53
CA ASP A 163 -20.18 6.46 -3.39
C ASP A 163 -20.18 5.00 -3.85
N ILE A 164 -20.28 4.79 -5.15
CA ILE A 164 -20.21 3.47 -5.76
C ILE A 164 -18.84 3.31 -6.43
N THR A 165 -18.20 2.17 -6.20
CA THR A 165 -16.88 1.87 -6.76
C THR A 165 -16.86 0.48 -7.38
N ILE A 166 -16.31 0.37 -8.61
CA ILE A 166 -15.87 -0.90 -9.18
C ILE A 166 -14.35 -0.92 -9.13
N ASN A 167 -13.78 -1.79 -8.31
CA ASN A 167 -12.34 -1.90 -8.13
C ASN A 167 -11.76 -2.80 -9.23
N LEU A 168 -11.22 -2.17 -10.29
CA LEU A 168 -10.53 -2.83 -11.40
C LEU A 168 -9.01 -2.90 -11.19
N SER A 169 -8.49 -2.22 -10.18
CA SER A 169 -7.05 -2.22 -9.84
C SER A 169 -6.57 -3.53 -9.23
N LYS A 170 -7.50 -4.34 -8.71
CA LYS A 170 -7.18 -5.67 -8.17
C LYS A 170 -6.90 -6.62 -9.34
N PRO A 171 -5.69 -7.17 -9.47
CA PRO A 171 -5.36 -8.06 -10.58
C PRO A 171 -6.27 -9.29 -10.58
N GLU A 172 -6.78 -9.64 -11.76
CA GLU A 172 -7.46 -10.91 -11.95
C GLU A 172 -6.49 -12.07 -11.66
N LYS A 173 -7.00 -13.11 -11.02
CA LYS A 173 -6.19 -14.28 -10.72
C LYS A 173 -5.98 -15.09 -12.00
N ASP A 174 -4.74 -15.10 -12.50
CA ASP A 174 -4.35 -15.99 -13.59
C ASP A 174 -4.56 -17.46 -13.18
N PRO A 175 -5.29 -18.28 -13.97
CA PRO A 175 -5.50 -19.70 -13.69
C PRO A 175 -4.20 -20.50 -13.48
N LYS A 176 -3.15 -20.17 -14.22
CA LYS A 176 -1.81 -20.80 -14.07
C LYS A 176 -1.18 -20.45 -12.73
N ALA A 177 -1.27 -19.17 -12.32
CA ALA A 177 -0.79 -18.72 -11.02
C ALA A 177 -1.59 -19.33 -9.86
N ILE A 178 -2.91 -19.53 -10.02
CA ILE A 178 -3.73 -20.25 -9.03
C ILE A 178 -3.26 -21.69 -8.90
N ALA A 179 -3.02 -22.39 -10.01
CA ALA A 179 -2.53 -23.77 -10.00
C ALA A 179 -1.14 -23.87 -9.36
N ALA A 180 -0.21 -22.98 -9.74
CA ALA A 180 1.12 -22.91 -9.14
C ALA A 180 1.07 -22.60 -7.63
N ALA A 181 0.19 -21.68 -7.21
CA ALA A 181 0.00 -21.34 -5.79
C ALA A 181 -0.53 -22.53 -4.97
N LYS A 182 -1.38 -23.38 -5.54
CA LYS A 182 -1.87 -24.61 -4.88
C LYS A 182 -0.77 -25.64 -4.67
N LEU A 183 0.18 -25.74 -5.61
CA LEU A 183 1.31 -26.65 -5.56
C LEU A 183 2.48 -26.10 -4.74
N ALA A 184 2.52 -24.78 -4.49
CA ALA A 184 3.59 -24.13 -3.76
C ALA A 184 3.64 -24.60 -2.30
N LYS A 185 4.87 -24.79 -1.80
CA LYS A 185 5.09 -25.10 -0.39
C LYS A 185 4.45 -24.02 0.49
N GLN A 186 3.59 -24.45 1.40
CA GLN A 186 3.04 -23.54 2.41
C GLN A 186 4.14 -23.10 3.37
N SER A 187 4.17 -21.81 3.66
CA SER A 187 5.13 -21.21 4.58
C SER A 187 4.37 -20.43 5.64
N GLY A 188 4.78 -20.59 6.89
CA GLY A 188 4.26 -19.81 8.01
C GLY A 188 4.95 -18.44 8.17
N TYR A 189 5.73 -17.99 7.16
CA TYR A 189 6.42 -16.70 7.19
C TYR A 189 6.22 -15.95 5.86
N PRO A 190 5.70 -14.71 5.93
CA PRO A 190 4.92 -14.14 7.03
C PRO A 190 3.65 -14.95 7.32
N LYS A 191 3.13 -14.92 8.54
CA LYS A 191 1.93 -15.71 8.93
C LYS A 191 0.66 -15.23 8.21
N CYS A 192 0.52 -13.92 7.98
CA CYS A 192 -0.56 -13.33 7.20
C CYS A 192 -0.12 -12.03 6.52
N LEU A 193 -1.02 -11.44 5.72
CA LEU A 193 -0.73 -10.21 4.95
C LEU A 193 -0.53 -8.96 5.81
N LEU A 194 -0.93 -8.98 7.09
CA LEU A 194 -0.79 -7.86 8.02
C LEU A 194 0.41 -8.01 8.98
N CYS A 195 1.10 -9.16 8.97
CA CYS A 195 2.27 -9.33 9.84
C CYS A 195 3.37 -8.32 9.49
N TYR A 196 4.03 -7.77 10.52
CA TYR A 196 5.12 -6.82 10.36
C TYR A 196 6.28 -7.39 9.53
N GLU A 197 6.46 -8.70 9.55
CA GLU A 197 7.44 -9.47 8.76
C GLU A 197 7.24 -9.35 7.25
N ASN A 198 6.14 -8.75 6.79
CA ASN A 198 5.96 -8.41 5.38
C ASN A 198 6.88 -7.27 4.92
N VAL A 199 7.35 -6.40 5.80
CA VAL A 199 8.25 -5.28 5.43
C VAL A 199 9.52 -5.82 4.79
N GLY A 200 9.75 -5.49 3.52
CA GLY A 200 10.91 -5.96 2.75
C GLY A 200 10.84 -7.41 2.26
N TYR A 201 9.70 -8.11 2.47
CA TYR A 201 9.57 -9.50 2.06
C TYR A 201 9.54 -9.66 0.53
N ALA A 202 10.36 -10.57 0.00
CA ALA A 202 10.49 -10.78 -1.45
C ALA A 202 9.23 -11.34 -2.13
N GLY A 203 8.34 -11.94 -1.35
CA GLY A 203 7.15 -12.57 -1.91
C GLY A 203 7.42 -13.95 -2.52
N ARG A 204 6.37 -14.53 -3.06
CA ARG A 204 6.35 -15.78 -3.81
C ARG A 204 5.00 -15.92 -4.53
N VAL A 205 4.83 -16.91 -5.39
CA VAL A 205 3.61 -17.10 -6.21
C VAL A 205 2.29 -17.07 -5.43
N ASN A 206 2.29 -17.47 -4.16
CA ASN A 206 1.12 -17.46 -3.28
C ASN A 206 1.18 -16.42 -2.15
N SER A 207 2.13 -15.50 -2.18
CA SER A 207 2.27 -14.41 -1.20
C SER A 207 2.91 -13.19 -1.88
N PRO A 208 2.28 -12.01 -1.84
CA PRO A 208 2.76 -10.85 -2.57
C PRO A 208 4.13 -10.38 -2.08
N ALA A 209 4.93 -9.85 -3.00
CA ALA A 209 6.16 -9.12 -2.66
C ALA A 209 5.83 -7.82 -1.91
N ARG A 210 6.75 -7.41 -1.02
CA ARG A 210 6.63 -6.25 -0.14
C ARG A 210 7.96 -5.52 0.05
N GLN A 211 8.90 -5.65 -0.90
CA GLN A 211 10.22 -5.01 -0.80
C GLN A 211 10.11 -3.47 -0.83
N ASN A 212 9.11 -2.95 -1.54
CA ASN A 212 8.76 -1.54 -1.62
C ASN A 212 7.75 -1.07 -0.56
N HIS A 213 7.35 -1.94 0.36
CA HIS A 213 6.38 -1.65 1.42
C HIS A 213 7.07 -1.18 2.69
N ARG A 214 6.50 -0.15 3.33
CA ARG A 214 6.94 0.37 4.63
C ARG A 214 5.76 0.46 5.59
N VAL A 215 6.09 0.43 6.87
CA VAL A 215 5.14 0.48 7.99
C VAL A 215 5.69 1.46 9.02
N ILE A 216 4.89 2.42 9.44
CA ILE A 216 5.24 3.31 10.56
C ILE A 216 4.96 2.60 11.88
N SER A 217 5.97 2.60 12.75
CA SER A 217 5.86 2.06 14.09
C SER A 217 5.25 3.07 15.05
N LEU A 218 4.20 2.70 15.78
CA LEU A 218 3.55 3.57 16.75
C LEU A 218 3.09 2.80 17.99
N LYS A 219 2.73 3.53 19.03
CA LYS A 219 2.11 2.99 20.23
C LYS A 219 0.61 3.31 20.23
N ILE A 220 -0.20 2.30 20.43
CA ILE A 220 -1.64 2.43 20.66
C ILE A 220 -1.95 1.79 21.99
N ASN A 221 -2.50 2.56 22.88
CA ASN A 221 -2.82 2.15 24.26
C ASN A 221 -1.63 1.43 24.94
N GLY A 222 -0.41 1.97 24.73
CA GLY A 222 0.84 1.46 25.31
C GLY A 222 1.42 0.22 24.64
N THR A 223 0.76 -0.36 23.62
CA THR A 223 1.24 -1.53 22.88
C THR A 223 1.81 -1.17 21.51
N ASP A 224 2.58 -2.09 20.90
CA ASP A 224 3.25 -1.87 19.61
C ASP A 224 2.34 -2.15 18.44
N TRP A 225 2.15 -1.14 17.58
CA TRP A 225 1.33 -1.19 16.39
C TRP A 225 2.09 -0.75 15.14
N GLY A 226 1.57 -1.13 13.99
CA GLY A 226 2.02 -0.67 12.69
C GLY A 226 0.92 0.08 11.96
N LEU A 227 1.27 1.19 11.31
CA LEU A 227 0.42 1.91 10.38
C LEU A 227 0.94 1.71 8.96
N GLN A 228 0.07 1.29 8.06
CA GLN A 228 0.34 1.15 6.62
C GLN A 228 -0.83 1.66 5.80
N TYR A 229 -0.60 2.05 4.55
CA TYR A 229 -1.69 2.28 3.62
C TYR A 229 -2.11 0.98 2.93
N SER A 230 -3.36 0.94 2.48
CA SER A 230 -3.86 -0.15 1.66
C SER A 230 -3.53 0.10 0.19
N PRO A 231 -2.96 -0.87 -0.54
CA PRO A 231 -2.68 -0.68 -1.96
C PRO A 231 -3.94 -0.63 -2.83
N TYR A 232 -5.11 -0.95 -2.28
CA TYR A 232 -6.38 -0.98 -3.02
C TYR A 232 -7.13 0.35 -3.03
N VAL A 233 -6.78 1.31 -2.17
CA VAL A 233 -7.33 2.68 -2.13
C VAL A 233 -8.85 2.73 -2.28
N TYR A 234 -9.59 1.99 -1.43
CA TYR A 234 -11.06 2.01 -1.47
C TYR A 234 -11.65 3.40 -1.24
N TYR A 235 -10.94 4.25 -0.49
CA TYR A 235 -11.20 5.67 -0.27
C TYR A 235 -9.89 6.40 -0.02
N ASN A 236 -9.95 7.73 0.06
CA ASN A 236 -8.74 8.55 0.19
C ASN A 236 -7.93 8.19 1.44
N GLU A 237 -6.63 7.98 1.26
CA GLU A 237 -5.68 7.64 2.32
C GLU A 237 -6.11 6.42 3.15
N HIS A 238 -6.74 5.42 2.49
CA HIS A 238 -7.14 4.17 3.15
C HIS A 238 -5.96 3.52 3.85
N CYS A 239 -5.96 3.53 5.18
CA CYS A 239 -4.91 2.97 6.00
C CYS A 239 -5.37 1.79 6.84
N ILE A 240 -4.42 0.99 7.26
CA ILE A 240 -4.61 -0.16 8.16
C ILE A 240 -3.70 0.04 9.36
N LEU A 241 -4.30 0.03 10.54
CA LEU A 241 -3.63 0.00 11.82
C LEU A 241 -3.66 -1.42 12.34
N PHE A 242 -2.52 -2.06 12.57
CA PHE A 242 -2.47 -3.46 12.98
C PHE A 242 -1.53 -3.68 14.18
N ASN A 243 -1.90 -4.62 15.05
CA ASN A 243 -1.05 -5.02 16.15
C ASN A 243 0.22 -5.70 15.64
N LYS A 244 1.41 -5.31 16.11
CA LYS A 244 2.66 -5.98 15.70
C LYS A 244 2.73 -7.44 16.17
N LYS A 245 1.97 -7.82 17.19
CA LYS A 245 1.79 -9.21 17.58
C LYS A 245 0.64 -9.82 16.75
N HIS A 246 0.88 -11.00 16.19
CA HIS A 246 -0.16 -11.76 15.48
C HIS A 246 -1.13 -12.37 16.48
N THR A 247 -2.13 -11.60 16.88
CA THR A 247 -3.19 -11.97 17.82
C THR A 247 -4.55 -11.83 17.15
N PRO A 248 -5.53 -12.70 17.44
CA PRO A 248 -6.88 -12.60 16.87
C PRO A 248 -7.55 -11.27 17.21
N MET A 249 -8.48 -10.86 16.37
CA MET A 249 -9.38 -9.74 16.67
C MET A 249 -10.33 -10.10 17.80
N VAL A 250 -10.52 -9.14 18.70
CA VAL A 250 -11.54 -9.18 19.75
C VAL A 250 -12.16 -7.78 19.86
N ILE A 251 -13.47 -7.70 19.71
CA ILE A 251 -14.20 -6.41 19.84
C ILE A 251 -14.75 -6.32 21.24
N ASP A 252 -13.99 -5.67 22.08
CA ASP A 252 -14.29 -5.38 23.47
C ASP A 252 -14.04 -3.90 23.80
N ARG A 253 -14.17 -3.52 25.07
CA ARG A 253 -13.87 -2.15 25.53
C ARG A 253 -12.46 -1.69 25.10
N SER A 254 -11.47 -2.56 25.16
CA SER A 254 -10.08 -2.24 24.78
C SER A 254 -9.97 -1.88 23.28
N ALA A 255 -10.78 -2.49 22.42
CA ALA A 255 -10.81 -2.12 20.99
C ALA A 255 -11.26 -0.65 20.82
N PHE A 256 -12.34 -0.23 21.51
CA PHE A 256 -12.79 1.17 21.49
C PHE A 256 -11.73 2.12 22.04
N GLU A 257 -11.09 1.79 23.14
CA GLU A 257 -10.01 2.61 23.71
C GLU A 257 -8.86 2.80 22.73
N LYS A 258 -8.50 1.76 21.96
CA LYS A 258 -7.47 1.81 20.90
C LYS A 258 -7.91 2.71 19.74
N LEU A 259 -9.16 2.61 19.29
CA LEU A 259 -9.71 3.48 18.25
C LEU A 259 -9.61 4.95 18.66
N PHE A 260 -10.02 5.30 19.88
CA PHE A 260 -9.91 6.66 20.40
C PHE A 260 -8.46 7.14 20.57
N ASP A 261 -7.54 6.24 20.94
CA ASP A 261 -6.12 6.62 21.05
C ASP A 261 -5.52 6.95 19.68
N PHE A 262 -5.91 6.20 18.62
CA PHE A 262 -5.50 6.50 17.27
C PHE A 262 -6.00 7.86 16.76
N VAL A 263 -7.30 8.17 16.88
CA VAL A 263 -7.82 9.46 16.40
C VAL A 263 -7.31 10.64 17.22
N ARG A 264 -6.89 10.43 18.47
CA ARG A 264 -6.19 11.45 19.25
C ARG A 264 -4.82 11.79 18.66
N GLN A 265 -4.09 10.76 18.15
CA GLN A 265 -2.79 10.95 17.51
C GLN A 265 -2.93 11.50 16.09
N PHE A 266 -3.99 11.09 15.36
CA PHE A 266 -4.26 11.47 13.96
C PHE A 266 -5.68 12.03 13.81
N PRO A 267 -5.95 13.26 14.30
CA PRO A 267 -7.32 13.81 14.39
C PRO A 267 -7.95 14.12 13.03
N HIS A 268 -7.20 14.13 11.96
CA HIS A 268 -7.69 14.31 10.58
C HIS A 268 -8.14 12.98 9.93
N TYR A 269 -7.93 11.85 10.61
CA TYR A 269 -8.38 10.52 10.15
C TYR A 269 -9.61 10.05 10.94
N PHE A 270 -10.45 9.25 10.29
CA PHE A 270 -11.35 8.33 10.98
C PHE A 270 -10.65 7.00 11.20
N ILE A 271 -11.16 6.19 12.10
CA ILE A 271 -10.78 4.79 12.30
C ILE A 271 -12.02 3.97 12.63
N GLY A 272 -12.04 2.73 12.15
CA GLY A 272 -13.11 1.80 12.40
C GLY A 272 -12.60 0.36 12.48
N SER A 273 -13.44 -0.53 12.99
CA SER A 273 -13.15 -1.96 13.09
C SER A 273 -14.19 -2.77 12.31
N ASN A 274 -13.77 -3.88 11.73
CA ASN A 274 -14.70 -4.96 11.37
C ASN A 274 -15.19 -5.65 12.65
N ALA A 275 -16.36 -6.30 12.59
CA ALA A 275 -16.75 -7.22 13.62
C ALA A 275 -15.79 -8.45 13.65
N ASP A 276 -15.59 -9.04 14.81
CA ASP A 276 -14.78 -10.25 15.02
C ASP A 276 -15.50 -11.56 14.69
N LEU A 277 -16.66 -11.46 14.01
CA LEU A 277 -17.49 -12.59 13.62
C LEU A 277 -17.33 -12.89 12.11
N PRO A 278 -16.97 -14.13 11.73
CA PRO A 278 -16.80 -14.48 10.31
C PRO A 278 -18.05 -14.29 9.46
N ILE A 279 -19.23 -14.49 10.05
CA ILE A 279 -20.53 -14.42 9.34
C ILE A 279 -20.87 -13.02 8.80
N VAL A 280 -20.31 -11.97 9.39
CA VAL A 280 -20.53 -10.58 8.95
C VAL A 280 -19.45 -10.06 7.99
N GLY A 281 -18.62 -10.97 7.46
CA GLY A 281 -17.67 -10.66 6.37
C GLY A 281 -16.36 -10.01 6.81
N GLY A 282 -15.99 -10.09 8.09
CA GLY A 282 -14.66 -9.64 8.56
C GLY A 282 -13.53 -10.40 7.87
N SER A 283 -12.53 -9.70 7.37
CA SER A 283 -11.33 -10.29 6.76
C SER A 283 -10.16 -10.30 7.73
N ILE A 284 -9.30 -11.34 7.64
CA ILE A 284 -8.08 -11.49 8.44
C ILE A 284 -8.35 -11.40 9.96
N LEU A 285 -9.44 -12.05 10.43
CA LEU A 285 -9.83 -12.03 11.84
C LEU A 285 -8.79 -12.68 12.79
N SER A 286 -7.82 -13.40 12.23
CA SER A 286 -6.69 -13.97 12.99
C SER A 286 -5.63 -12.96 13.40
N HIS A 287 -5.74 -11.71 12.92
CA HIS A 287 -4.78 -10.64 13.22
C HIS A 287 -5.51 -9.34 13.55
N GLU A 288 -5.36 -8.87 14.77
CA GLU A 288 -5.99 -7.65 15.26
C GLU A 288 -5.59 -6.44 14.43
N HIS A 289 -6.57 -5.78 13.80
CA HIS A 289 -6.36 -4.62 12.96
C HIS A 289 -7.61 -3.76 12.86
N PHE A 290 -7.40 -2.49 12.52
CA PHE A 290 -8.42 -1.48 12.27
C PHE A 290 -8.20 -0.84 10.91
N GLN A 291 -9.23 -0.23 10.34
CA GLN A 291 -9.16 0.47 9.06
C GLN A 291 -9.54 1.93 9.24
N GLY A 292 -8.74 2.81 8.68
CA GLY A 292 -8.91 4.27 8.79
C GLY A 292 -8.51 4.99 7.51
N GLY A 293 -8.55 6.31 7.58
CA GLY A 293 -8.13 7.18 6.48
C GLY A 293 -8.76 8.56 6.53
N HIS A 294 -8.49 9.35 5.50
CA HIS A 294 -9.01 10.70 5.36
C HIS A 294 -10.25 10.70 4.46
N TYR A 295 -11.40 10.29 5.02
CA TYR A 295 -12.63 10.15 4.27
C TYR A 295 -13.86 10.36 5.15
N SER A 296 -14.96 10.88 4.58
CA SER A 296 -16.24 11.06 5.27
C SER A 296 -17.34 10.28 4.56
N PHE A 297 -17.74 9.16 5.13
CA PHE A 297 -18.77 8.29 4.57
C PHE A 297 -20.15 8.95 4.55
N ALA A 298 -21.01 8.55 3.60
CA ALA A 298 -22.40 8.98 3.54
C ALA A 298 -23.14 8.70 4.85
N MET A 299 -22.89 7.56 5.49
CA MET A 299 -23.47 7.21 6.80
C MET A 299 -23.13 8.22 7.88
N ALA A 300 -21.95 8.84 7.86
CA ALA A 300 -21.57 9.88 8.82
C ALA A 300 -22.37 11.18 8.64
N LYS A 301 -22.85 11.45 7.42
CA LYS A 301 -23.66 12.62 7.06
C LYS A 301 -25.17 12.38 7.17
N ALA A 302 -25.60 11.12 7.21
CA ALA A 302 -27.02 10.76 7.27
C ALA A 302 -27.71 11.33 8.51
N PRO A 303 -28.98 11.75 8.45
CA PRO A 303 -29.68 12.34 9.58
C PRO A 303 -30.00 11.30 10.66
N VAL A 304 -30.19 11.78 11.90
CA VAL A 304 -30.76 10.98 12.98
C VAL A 304 -32.28 10.95 12.82
N GLU A 305 -32.89 9.78 12.78
CA GLU A 305 -34.34 9.60 12.69
C GLU A 305 -35.00 9.64 14.10
N GLU A 306 -34.36 8.98 15.04
CA GLU A 306 -34.90 8.87 16.40
C GLU A 306 -33.79 9.15 17.42
N LYS A 307 -34.06 10.04 18.39
CA LYS A 307 -33.17 10.32 19.50
C LYS A 307 -33.27 9.24 20.56
N ILE A 308 -32.14 8.83 21.09
CA ILE A 308 -32.02 7.83 22.17
C ILE A 308 -31.37 8.52 23.37
N VAL A 309 -31.85 8.21 24.54
CA VAL A 309 -31.20 8.59 25.81
C VAL A 309 -30.78 7.32 26.55
N PHE A 310 -29.47 7.18 26.78
CA PHE A 310 -28.98 6.10 27.61
C PHE A 310 -28.99 6.50 29.08
N LYS A 311 -29.65 5.70 29.91
CA LYS A 311 -29.74 5.96 31.37
C LYS A 311 -28.32 5.97 31.99
N GLY A 312 -28.00 7.06 32.65
CA GLY A 312 -26.69 7.30 33.25
C GLY A 312 -25.67 7.97 32.29
N PHE A 313 -26.08 8.27 31.04
CA PHE A 313 -25.31 8.97 30.04
C PHE A 313 -26.14 10.06 29.34
N GLU A 314 -26.93 10.81 30.12
CA GLU A 314 -27.88 11.80 29.61
C GLU A 314 -27.19 12.99 28.91
N ASN A 315 -25.88 13.15 29.11
CA ASN A 315 -25.02 14.14 28.45
C ASN A 315 -24.43 13.68 27.12
N VAL A 316 -24.68 12.42 26.71
CA VAL A 316 -24.27 11.89 25.42
C VAL A 316 -25.39 12.10 24.40
N ASP A 317 -25.10 12.80 23.28
CA ASP A 317 -26.05 12.92 22.19
C ASP A 317 -26.06 11.61 21.39
N ALA A 318 -27.21 10.92 21.36
CA ALA A 318 -27.33 9.62 20.72
C ALA A 318 -28.61 9.51 19.91
N GLY A 319 -28.58 8.68 18.84
CA GLY A 319 -29.73 8.44 18.03
C GLY A 319 -29.55 7.36 16.97
N ILE A 320 -30.69 6.86 16.49
CA ILE A 320 -30.77 5.95 15.35
C ILE A 320 -30.59 6.76 14.07
N VAL A 321 -29.66 6.34 13.23
CA VAL A 321 -29.34 7.02 11.96
C VAL A 321 -30.23 6.46 10.86
N LYS A 322 -30.74 7.32 9.98
CA LYS A 322 -31.43 6.93 8.76
C LYS A 322 -30.46 6.26 7.80
N TRP A 323 -30.37 4.93 7.87
CA TRP A 323 -29.45 4.13 7.11
C TRP A 323 -30.04 2.76 6.79
N PRO A 324 -29.71 2.08 5.66
CA PRO A 324 -30.31 0.79 5.29
C PRO A 324 -29.95 -0.37 6.23
N MET A 325 -29.08 -0.16 7.20
CA MET A 325 -28.75 -1.10 8.28
C MET A 325 -28.88 -0.40 9.62
N SER A 326 -29.02 -1.16 10.72
CA SER A 326 -29.13 -0.59 12.06
C SER A 326 -27.86 0.14 12.45
N VAL A 327 -27.95 1.44 12.66
CA VAL A 327 -26.81 2.31 13.07
C VAL A 327 -27.24 3.19 14.22
N ILE A 328 -26.46 3.19 15.29
CA ILE A 328 -26.56 4.13 16.41
C ILE A 328 -25.37 5.07 16.30
N ARG A 329 -25.65 6.38 16.23
CA ARG A 329 -24.63 7.43 16.36
C ARG A 329 -24.61 7.91 17.78
N ILE A 330 -23.44 7.98 18.37
CA ILE A 330 -23.22 8.59 19.69
C ILE A 330 -22.15 9.66 19.57
N ASN A 331 -22.34 10.79 20.25
CA ASN A 331 -21.45 11.92 20.23
C ASN A 331 -21.29 12.50 21.64
N SER A 332 -20.07 12.76 22.05
CA SER A 332 -19.72 13.40 23.32
C SER A 332 -18.32 13.97 23.26
N GLU A 333 -18.06 15.03 24.01
CA GLU A 333 -16.70 15.53 24.27
C GLU A 333 -15.97 14.66 25.32
N ASP A 334 -16.71 13.90 26.11
CA ASP A 334 -16.16 12.98 27.10
C ASP A 334 -15.90 11.59 26.50
N LYS A 335 -14.63 11.33 26.21
CA LYS A 335 -14.17 10.02 25.72
C LYS A 335 -14.62 8.86 26.63
N ASN A 336 -14.60 9.04 27.96
CA ASN A 336 -14.94 7.95 28.88
C ASN A 336 -16.43 7.60 28.83
N ALA A 337 -17.28 8.57 28.50
CA ALA A 337 -18.69 8.34 28.26
C ALA A 337 -18.97 7.61 26.94
N LEU A 338 -18.05 7.66 25.97
CA LEU A 338 -18.18 6.98 24.69
C LEU A 338 -17.64 5.55 24.71
N VAL A 339 -16.78 5.20 25.65
CA VAL A 339 -16.14 3.89 25.83
C VAL A 339 -16.85 3.09 26.94
#